data_b5263e6f8196ce08a2b6ddcee8d69ad7
#
_entry.id   b5263e6f8196ce08a2b6ddcee8d69ad7
#
_cell.length_a   1.000
_cell.length_b   1.000
_cell.length_c   1.000
_cell.angle_alpha   90.00
_cell.angle_beta   90.00
_cell.angle_gamma   90.00
#
_symmetry.space_group_name_H-M   'P 1'
#
loop_
_entity.id
_entity.type
_entity.pdbx_description
1 polymer ?
#
loop_
_entity_poly.entity_id
_entity_poly.type
_entity_poly.pdbx_seq_one_letter_code
_entity_poly.pdbx_strand_id
1 'polypeptide(L)'
;MLDRLLTPELQNLRELFVKNGRDLRFVGGCVRDSLLGITPKDIDLCTDADPNEQIELYRQAGVNYHETGIAHGTITVVLSGVPYEITSLRRDVETDGRRATVAYTRDWIADLERRDFTINAMSLTFDGELIDPFNGLDDLGKGLVAFVGDAETRIREDHL
;
A
#
# COMPACT_ATOMS: atom_id res chain seq x y z
N MET A 1 -15.04 -1.57 9.68
CA MET A 1 -14.10 -1.51 8.52
C MET A 1 -12.87 -2.38 8.77
N LEU A 2 -12.18 -2.16 9.87
CA LEU A 2 -10.96 -2.90 10.18
C LEU A 2 -11.20 -4.42 10.38
N ASP A 3 -12.32 -4.79 10.92
CA ASP A 3 -12.73 -6.18 11.16
C ASP A 3 -12.83 -7.01 9.87
N ARG A 4 -13.02 -6.38 8.72
CA ARG A 4 -13.06 -7.05 7.41
C ARG A 4 -11.66 -7.36 6.86
N LEU A 5 -10.65 -6.71 7.40
CA LEU A 5 -9.27 -6.75 6.89
C LEU A 5 -8.31 -7.44 7.86
N LEU A 6 -8.43 -7.12 9.14
CA LEU A 6 -7.45 -7.53 10.14
C LEU A 6 -7.74 -8.96 10.64
N THR A 7 -6.68 -9.77 10.63
CA THR A 7 -6.70 -11.13 11.22
C THR A 7 -5.65 -11.20 12.33
N PRO A 8 -5.75 -12.21 13.24
CA PRO A 8 -4.72 -12.41 14.26
C PRO A 8 -3.32 -12.58 13.63
N GLU A 9 -3.22 -13.27 12.50
CA GLU A 9 -1.97 -13.50 11.79
C GLU A 9 -1.37 -12.18 11.28
N LEU A 10 -2.20 -11.30 10.72
CA LEU A 10 -1.74 -9.98 10.28
C LEU A 10 -1.32 -9.10 11.46
N GLN A 11 -2.05 -9.18 12.57
CA GLN A 11 -1.68 -8.44 13.78
C GLN A 11 -0.30 -8.88 14.28
N ASN A 12 -0.04 -10.18 14.29
CA ASN A 12 1.26 -10.71 14.68
C ASN A 12 2.37 -10.24 13.72
N LEU A 13 2.07 -10.21 12.44
CA LEU A 13 3.01 -9.70 11.44
C LEU A 13 3.30 -8.23 11.66
N ARG A 14 2.28 -7.42 11.93
CA ARG A 14 2.46 -5.99 12.21
C ARG A 14 3.35 -5.78 13.43
N GLU A 15 3.17 -6.57 14.48
CA GLU A 15 4.00 -6.50 15.68
C GLU A 15 5.48 -6.77 15.36
N LEU A 16 5.75 -7.68 14.45
CA LEU A 16 7.12 -7.95 13.98
C LEU A 16 7.73 -6.71 13.33
N PHE A 17 6.97 -6.01 12.49
CA PHE A 17 7.43 -4.76 11.87
C PHE A 17 7.69 -3.68 12.92
N VAL A 18 6.75 -3.46 13.82
CA VAL A 18 6.86 -2.43 14.87
C VAL A 18 8.06 -2.69 15.78
N LYS A 19 8.29 -3.93 16.13
CA LYS A 19 9.46 -4.33 16.94
C LYS A 19 10.78 -3.95 16.27
N ASN A 20 10.79 -3.86 14.95
CA ASN A 20 11.95 -3.51 14.16
C ASN A 20 11.93 -2.06 13.66
N GLY A 21 11.08 -1.22 14.24
CA GLY A 21 11.02 0.21 13.92
C GLY A 21 10.30 0.53 12.62
N ARG A 22 9.49 -0.40 12.10
CA ARG A 22 8.71 -0.22 10.88
C ARG A 22 7.24 -0.47 11.17
N ASP A 23 6.40 -0.22 10.19
CA ASP A 23 4.95 -0.47 10.34
C ASP A 23 4.35 -1.05 9.07
N LEU A 24 3.10 -1.50 9.19
CA LEU A 24 2.27 -2.00 8.09
C LEU A 24 0.98 -1.20 8.06
N ARG A 25 0.46 -0.96 6.86
CA ARG A 25 -0.88 -0.40 6.65
C ARG A 25 -1.56 -1.12 5.51
N PHE A 26 -2.88 -1.20 5.59
CA PHE A 26 -3.69 -1.61 4.44
C PHE A 26 -3.74 -0.46 3.45
N VAL A 27 -3.78 -0.75 2.16
CA VAL A 27 -3.73 0.28 1.14
C VAL A 27 -4.54 -0.09 -0.10
N GLY A 28 -5.07 0.93 -0.78
CA GLY A 28 -5.67 0.78 -2.09
C GLY A 28 -7.06 0.19 -2.11
N GLY A 29 -7.30 -0.72 -3.05
CA GLY A 29 -8.62 -1.27 -3.31
C GLY A 29 -9.29 -1.94 -2.13
N CYS A 30 -8.53 -2.62 -1.27
CA CYS A 30 -9.11 -3.27 -0.08
C CYS A 30 -9.64 -2.24 0.93
N VAL A 31 -9.00 -1.08 1.05
CA VAL A 31 -9.49 0.00 1.92
C VAL A 31 -10.78 0.58 1.32
N ARG A 32 -10.77 0.89 0.03
CA ARG A 32 -11.95 1.38 -0.68
C ARG A 32 -13.14 0.41 -0.53
N ASP A 33 -12.93 -0.87 -0.79
CA ASP A 33 -13.99 -1.87 -0.73
C ASP A 33 -14.54 -2.00 0.68
N SER A 34 -13.68 -1.97 1.69
CA SER A 34 -14.12 -2.03 3.09
C SER A 34 -14.98 -0.82 3.48
N LEU A 35 -14.65 0.37 2.96
CA LEU A 35 -15.47 1.57 3.16
C LEU A 35 -16.85 1.43 2.51
N LEU A 36 -16.95 0.68 1.42
CA LEU A 36 -18.22 0.39 0.75
C LEU A 36 -18.99 -0.78 1.37
N GLY A 37 -18.46 -1.39 2.41
CA GLY A 37 -19.07 -2.56 3.04
C GLY A 37 -18.88 -3.85 2.24
N ILE A 38 -17.95 -3.87 1.30
CA ILE A 38 -17.62 -5.02 0.46
C ILE A 38 -16.41 -5.73 1.08
N THR A 39 -16.49 -7.05 1.22
CA THR A 39 -15.33 -7.83 1.66
C THR A 39 -14.33 -7.94 0.51
N PRO A 40 -13.11 -7.43 0.66
CA PRO A 40 -12.12 -7.47 -0.41
C PRO A 40 -11.69 -8.90 -0.73
N LYS A 41 -11.41 -9.17 -2.01
CA LYS A 41 -10.86 -10.45 -2.46
C LYS A 41 -9.36 -10.50 -2.20
N ASP A 42 -8.67 -9.41 -2.50
CA ASP A 42 -7.24 -9.29 -2.33
C ASP A 42 -6.94 -8.20 -1.31
N ILE A 43 -5.99 -8.47 -0.45
CA ILE A 43 -5.57 -7.51 0.57
C ILE A 43 -4.13 -7.10 0.26
N ASP A 44 -3.96 -5.82 -0.07
CA ASP A 44 -2.66 -5.22 -0.30
C ASP A 44 -2.25 -4.40 0.92
N LEU A 45 -0.98 -4.56 1.30
CA LEU A 45 -0.39 -3.83 2.40
C LEU A 45 0.80 -3.03 1.88
N CYS A 46 1.15 -2.00 2.60
CA CYS A 46 2.38 -1.24 2.36
C CYS A 46 3.16 -1.08 3.65
N THR A 47 4.47 -0.86 3.50
CA THR A 47 5.38 -0.74 4.62
C THR A 47 6.48 0.27 4.32
N ASP A 48 6.96 0.94 5.35
CA ASP A 48 8.13 1.81 5.27
C ASP A 48 9.46 1.05 5.33
N ALA A 49 9.41 -0.27 5.52
CA ALA A 49 10.57 -1.14 5.33
C ALA A 49 10.89 -1.26 3.84
N ASP A 50 12.15 -1.17 3.45
CA ASP A 50 12.53 -1.46 2.07
C ASP A 50 12.49 -2.98 1.81
N PRO A 51 12.60 -3.45 0.56
CA PRO A 51 12.49 -4.90 0.28
C PRO A 51 13.54 -5.74 1.00
N ASN A 52 14.75 -5.24 1.17
CA ASN A 52 15.80 -5.99 1.89
C ASN A 52 15.46 -6.09 3.38
N GLU A 53 14.93 -5.02 3.96
CA GLU A 53 14.46 -5.03 5.34
C GLU A 53 13.29 -5.99 5.52
N GLN A 54 12.34 -6.02 4.57
CA GLN A 54 11.24 -6.98 4.60
C GLN A 54 11.77 -8.41 4.64
N ILE A 55 12.66 -8.76 3.72
CA ILE A 55 13.22 -10.11 3.61
C ILE A 55 13.91 -10.51 4.91
N GLU A 56 14.70 -9.62 5.47
CA GLU A 56 15.40 -9.89 6.73
C GLU A 56 14.43 -10.17 7.88
N LEU A 57 13.37 -9.38 7.99
CA LEU A 57 12.31 -9.60 8.98
C LEU A 57 11.68 -10.98 8.83
N TYR A 58 11.32 -11.37 7.61
CA TYR A 58 10.68 -12.66 7.35
C TYR A 58 11.61 -13.83 7.62
N ARG A 59 12.87 -13.71 7.24
CA ARG A 59 13.88 -14.75 7.49
C ARG A 59 14.08 -14.99 8.97
N GLN A 60 14.28 -13.93 9.75
CA GLN A 60 14.51 -14.03 11.19
C GLN A 60 13.33 -14.62 11.93
N ALA A 61 12.11 -14.32 11.49
CA ALA A 61 10.89 -14.76 12.15
C ALA A 61 10.34 -16.09 11.60
N GLY A 62 10.95 -16.65 10.57
CA GLY A 62 10.47 -17.87 9.95
C GLY A 62 9.15 -17.70 9.20
N VAL A 63 8.88 -16.51 8.69
CA VAL A 63 7.67 -16.21 7.92
C VAL A 63 7.85 -16.70 6.49
N ASN A 64 6.85 -17.39 5.95
CA ASN A 64 6.87 -17.85 4.57
C ASN A 64 6.65 -16.68 3.61
N TYR A 65 7.59 -16.45 2.71
CA TYR A 65 7.52 -15.35 1.75
C TYR A 65 8.03 -15.76 0.36
N HIS A 66 7.60 -15.00 -0.66
CA HIS A 66 8.00 -15.20 -2.05
C HIS A 66 8.37 -13.85 -2.67
N GLU A 67 9.46 -13.83 -3.43
CA GLU A 67 10.01 -12.60 -4.02
C GLU A 67 9.49 -12.35 -5.44
N THR A 68 8.31 -12.86 -5.80
CA THR A 68 7.76 -12.78 -7.17
C THR A 68 7.57 -11.36 -7.68
N GLY A 69 7.32 -10.40 -6.80
CA GLY A 69 7.13 -9.00 -7.16
C GLY A 69 8.28 -8.08 -6.78
N ILE A 70 9.46 -8.63 -6.49
CA ILE A 70 10.56 -7.85 -5.91
C ILE A 70 11.06 -6.72 -6.81
N ALA A 71 10.93 -6.86 -8.13
CA ALA A 71 11.31 -5.80 -9.08
C ALA A 71 10.47 -4.54 -8.88
N HIS A 72 9.29 -4.66 -8.31
CA HIS A 72 8.38 -3.57 -7.99
C HIS A 72 8.30 -3.27 -6.48
N GLY A 73 9.18 -3.88 -5.70
CA GLY A 73 9.19 -3.70 -4.26
C GLY A 73 8.12 -4.48 -3.50
N THR A 74 7.46 -5.43 -4.16
CA THR A 74 6.38 -6.23 -3.57
C THR A 74 6.89 -7.62 -3.21
N ILE A 75 6.59 -8.05 -1.99
CA ILE A 75 6.89 -9.39 -1.51
C ILE A 75 5.58 -10.03 -1.06
N THR A 76 5.34 -11.25 -1.50
CA THR A 76 4.17 -12.02 -1.10
C THR A 76 4.47 -12.78 0.18
N VAL A 77 3.69 -12.56 1.21
CA VAL A 77 3.77 -13.26 2.50
C VAL A 77 2.59 -14.19 2.61
N VAL A 78 2.83 -15.44 2.97
CA VAL A 78 1.76 -16.43 3.14
C VAL A 78 1.55 -16.70 4.62
N LEU A 79 0.36 -16.37 5.12
CA LEU A 79 -0.01 -16.57 6.52
C LEU A 79 -1.21 -17.51 6.59
N SER A 80 -1.01 -18.67 7.21
CA SER A 80 -2.05 -19.72 7.33
C SER A 80 -2.68 -20.05 5.97
N GLY A 81 -1.86 -20.14 4.93
CA GLY A 81 -2.30 -20.47 3.57
C GLY A 81 -2.88 -19.31 2.78
N VAL A 82 -2.96 -18.12 3.36
CA VAL A 82 -3.50 -16.93 2.67
C VAL A 82 -2.35 -16.02 2.23
N PRO A 83 -2.26 -15.67 0.93
CA PRO A 83 -1.22 -14.78 0.44
C PRO A 83 -1.60 -13.31 0.66
N TYR A 84 -0.62 -12.52 1.05
CA TYR A 84 -0.74 -11.07 1.20
C TYR A 84 0.41 -10.41 0.45
N GLU A 85 0.11 -9.41 -0.36
CA GLU A 85 1.13 -8.64 -1.05
C GLU A 85 1.52 -7.44 -0.21
N ILE A 86 2.81 -7.33 0.12
CA ILE A 86 3.34 -6.23 0.93
C ILE A 86 4.35 -5.47 0.10
N THR A 87 4.01 -4.24 -0.23
CA THR A 87 4.82 -3.38 -1.10
C THR A 87 5.54 -2.33 -0.26
N SER A 88 6.84 -2.22 -0.45
CA SER A 88 7.63 -1.15 0.17
C SER A 88 7.23 0.19 -0.43
N LEU A 89 7.12 1.22 0.41
CA LEU A 89 6.74 2.57 -0.02
C LEU A 89 7.69 3.07 -1.10
N ARG A 90 7.14 3.68 -2.14
CA ARG A 90 7.88 4.20 -3.29
C ARG A 90 7.48 5.64 -3.57
N ARG A 91 8.42 6.41 -4.06
CA ARG A 91 8.17 7.74 -4.59
C ARG A 91 8.70 7.82 -6.02
N ASP A 92 8.10 8.68 -6.81
CA ASP A 92 8.56 8.92 -8.16
C ASP A 92 9.81 9.83 -8.15
N VAL A 93 10.78 9.48 -8.98
CA VAL A 93 12.02 10.23 -9.12
C VAL A 93 12.21 10.54 -10.60
N GLU A 94 12.38 11.81 -10.94
CA GLU A 94 12.70 12.20 -12.31
C GLU A 94 14.16 11.88 -12.61
N THR A 95 14.40 11.27 -13.76
CA THR A 95 15.73 11.03 -14.28
C THR A 95 15.82 11.58 -15.70
N ASP A 96 16.75 12.50 -15.93
CA ASP A 96 17.08 13.05 -17.26
C ASP A 96 15.88 13.67 -17.99
N GLY A 97 14.94 14.28 -17.28
CA GLY A 97 13.78 14.93 -17.87
C GLY A 97 12.79 13.97 -18.54
N ARG A 98 12.98 12.68 -18.34
CA ARG A 98 12.13 11.64 -18.88
C ARG A 98 11.18 11.09 -17.83
N ARG A 99 10.49 10.01 -18.21
CA ARG A 99 9.59 9.27 -17.36
C ARG A 99 10.23 8.96 -16.01
N ALA A 100 9.49 9.19 -14.95
CA ALA A 100 9.92 8.93 -13.60
C ALA A 100 10.24 7.46 -13.38
N THR A 101 11.35 7.19 -12.70
CA THR A 101 11.61 5.90 -12.08
C THR A 101 11.12 5.97 -10.64
N VAL A 102 11.07 4.84 -9.96
CA VAL A 102 10.67 4.81 -8.55
C VAL A 102 11.89 4.60 -7.66
N ALA A 103 11.85 5.20 -6.48
CA ALA A 103 12.81 4.95 -5.42
C ALA A 103 12.04 4.60 -4.15
N TYR A 104 12.64 3.78 -3.28
CA TYR A 104 12.00 3.46 -2.01
C TYR A 104 12.08 4.66 -1.07
N THR A 105 11.05 4.80 -0.25
CA THR A 105 10.92 5.92 0.68
C THR A 105 10.33 5.42 2.00
N ARG A 106 10.43 6.24 3.03
CA ARG A 106 9.73 6.00 4.29
C ARG A 106 8.53 6.93 4.45
N ASP A 107 8.25 7.73 3.43
CA ASP A 107 7.15 8.71 3.43
C ASP A 107 5.85 8.04 2.99
N TRP A 108 4.93 7.85 3.93
CA TRP A 108 3.64 7.20 3.69
C TRP A 108 2.76 8.00 2.72
N ILE A 109 2.86 9.31 2.74
CA ILE A 109 2.05 10.18 1.87
C ILE A 109 2.59 10.18 0.45
N ALA A 110 3.91 10.19 0.27
CA ALA A 110 4.52 10.16 -1.05
C ALA A 110 4.08 8.93 -1.86
N ASP A 111 3.93 7.79 -1.20
CA ASP A 111 3.45 6.57 -1.86
C ASP A 111 2.00 6.69 -2.33
N LEU A 112 1.14 7.32 -1.53
CA LEU A 112 -0.26 7.56 -1.91
C LEU A 112 -0.36 8.57 -3.05
N GLU A 113 0.49 9.59 -3.04
CA GLU A 113 0.50 10.65 -4.05
C GLU A 113 0.76 10.14 -5.47
N ARG A 114 1.49 9.05 -5.62
CA ARG A 114 1.82 8.47 -6.92
C ARG A 114 0.73 7.56 -7.50
N ARG A 115 -0.37 7.33 -6.78
CA ARG A 115 -1.48 6.49 -7.23
C ARG A 115 -2.38 7.26 -8.19
N ASP A 116 -3.15 6.53 -9.02
CA ASP A 116 -3.97 7.12 -10.07
C ASP A 116 -5.18 7.88 -9.52
N PHE A 117 -6.01 7.20 -8.76
CA PHE A 117 -7.30 7.74 -8.32
C PHE A 117 -7.32 7.99 -6.82
N THR A 118 -8.01 9.04 -6.40
CA THR A 118 -8.14 9.40 -4.98
C THR A 118 -8.76 8.28 -4.15
N ILE A 119 -9.74 7.56 -4.72
CA ILE A 119 -10.40 6.44 -4.03
C ILE A 119 -9.47 5.25 -3.79
N ASN A 120 -8.34 5.18 -4.50
CA ASN A 120 -7.31 4.16 -4.32
C ASN A 120 -6.07 4.71 -3.60
N ALA A 121 -6.07 5.99 -3.24
CA ALA A 121 -4.96 6.66 -2.57
C ALA A 121 -5.26 6.87 -1.09
N MET A 122 -5.79 5.84 -0.45
CA MET A 122 -6.10 5.81 0.97
C MET A 122 -5.39 4.63 1.62
N SER A 123 -4.94 4.82 2.84
CA SER A 123 -4.41 3.73 3.65
C SER A 123 -5.15 3.66 4.99
N LEU A 124 -5.09 2.49 5.60
CA LEU A 124 -5.72 2.24 6.89
C LEU A 124 -4.68 1.64 7.82
N THR A 125 -4.46 2.28 8.96
CA THR A 125 -3.57 1.74 9.97
C THR A 125 -4.22 0.53 10.65
N PHE A 126 -3.41 -0.30 11.29
CA PHE A 126 -3.92 -1.44 12.06
C PHE A 126 -4.62 -1.01 13.34
N ASP A 127 -4.50 0.26 13.71
CA ASP A 127 -5.24 0.86 14.82
C ASP A 127 -6.60 1.44 14.39
N GLY A 128 -6.91 1.38 13.10
CA GLY A 128 -8.20 1.83 12.57
C GLY A 128 -8.24 3.26 12.08
N GLU A 129 -7.09 3.92 11.95
CA GLU A 129 -7.02 5.29 11.45
C GLU A 129 -6.98 5.30 9.91
N LEU A 130 -7.91 6.00 9.29
CA LEU A 130 -7.93 6.20 7.85
C LEU A 130 -7.03 7.39 7.47
N ILE A 131 -6.07 7.14 6.59
CA ILE A 131 -5.16 8.16 6.06
C ILE A 131 -5.63 8.48 4.65
N ASP A 132 -6.20 9.67 4.47
CA ASP A 132 -6.88 10.07 3.23
C ASP A 132 -6.48 11.48 2.81
N PRO A 133 -5.22 11.67 2.37
CA PRO A 133 -4.70 13.02 2.09
C PRO A 133 -5.31 13.67 0.84
N PHE A 134 -5.95 12.91 -0.04
CA PHE A 134 -6.48 13.40 -1.32
C PHE A 134 -8.01 13.33 -1.40
N ASN A 135 -8.69 13.24 -0.26
CA ASN A 135 -10.15 13.26 -0.16
C ASN A 135 -10.86 12.12 -0.91
N GLY A 136 -10.25 10.94 -0.93
CA GLY A 136 -10.82 9.75 -1.57
C GLY A 136 -12.14 9.33 -0.96
N LEU A 137 -12.29 9.46 0.35
CA LEU A 137 -13.54 9.11 1.05
C LEU A 137 -14.71 9.97 0.58
N ASP A 138 -14.49 11.27 0.41
CA ASP A 138 -15.50 12.21 -0.09
C ASP A 138 -15.87 11.87 -1.54
N ASP A 139 -14.89 11.63 -2.39
CA ASP A 139 -15.10 11.24 -3.78
C ASP A 139 -15.85 9.92 -3.88
N LEU A 140 -15.51 8.96 -3.04
CA LEU A 140 -16.17 7.66 -2.98
C LEU A 140 -17.66 7.81 -2.61
N GLY A 141 -17.95 8.66 -1.63
CA GLY A 141 -19.32 8.95 -1.20
C GLY A 141 -20.16 9.60 -2.28
N LYS A 142 -19.54 10.36 -3.17
CA LYS A 142 -20.19 11.02 -4.31
C LYS A 142 -20.24 10.15 -5.56
N GLY A 143 -19.65 8.96 -5.52
CA GLY A 143 -19.52 8.11 -6.72
C GLY A 143 -18.59 8.73 -7.77
N LEU A 144 -17.64 9.56 -7.34
CA LEU A 144 -16.73 10.28 -8.23
C LEU A 144 -15.40 9.56 -8.33
N VAL A 145 -14.91 9.37 -9.57
CA VAL A 145 -13.57 8.87 -9.83
C VAL A 145 -12.71 10.04 -10.28
N ALA A 146 -11.82 10.51 -9.40
CA ALA A 146 -10.96 11.66 -9.65
C ALA A 146 -9.49 11.23 -9.58
N PHE A 147 -8.64 11.86 -10.40
CA PHE A 147 -7.21 11.64 -10.36
C PHE A 147 -6.59 12.33 -9.14
N VAL A 148 -5.53 11.71 -8.61
CA VAL A 148 -4.71 12.34 -7.58
C VAL A 148 -3.94 13.49 -8.24
N GLY A 149 -4.03 14.69 -7.65
CA GLY A 149 -3.35 15.88 -8.16
C GLY A 149 -4.04 16.45 -9.38
N ASP A 150 -3.25 16.92 -10.36
CA ASP A 150 -3.76 17.53 -11.58
C ASP A 150 -4.13 16.47 -12.61
N ALA A 151 -5.42 16.37 -12.94
CA ALA A 151 -5.95 15.39 -13.90
C ALA A 151 -5.33 15.56 -15.29
N GLU A 152 -5.09 16.79 -15.74
CA GLU A 152 -4.48 17.05 -17.04
C GLU A 152 -3.04 16.52 -17.08
N THR A 153 -2.25 16.76 -16.05
CA THR A 153 -0.90 16.25 -15.93
C THR A 153 -0.89 14.73 -15.92
N ARG A 154 -1.80 14.10 -15.18
CA ARG A 154 -1.91 12.64 -15.13
C ARG A 154 -2.23 12.04 -16.49
N ILE A 155 -3.14 12.65 -17.22
CA ILE A 155 -3.53 12.20 -18.57
C ILE A 155 -2.32 12.28 -19.50
N ARG A 156 -1.54 13.35 -19.43
CA ARG A 156 -0.32 13.51 -20.24
C ARG A 156 0.73 12.45 -19.92
N GLU A 157 0.91 12.12 -18.64
CA GLU A 157 1.88 11.11 -18.20
C GLU A 157 1.49 9.72 -18.70
N ASP A 158 0.21 9.39 -18.67
CA ASP A 158 -0.29 8.06 -19.02
C ASP A 158 -0.64 7.90 -20.49
N HIS A 159 -0.75 8.98 -21.21
CA HIS A 159 -1.17 9.00 -22.62
C HIS A 159 -0.10 8.50 -23.57
N LEU A 160 0.96 8.09 -23.10
CA LEU A 160 2.07 7.57 -23.90
C LEU A 160 1.92 6.08 -24.17
#